data_cabece2838058ab9adf494c75df14a10
#
_entry.id   cabece2838058ab9adf494c75df14a10
#
_cell.length_a   1.000
_cell.length_b   1.000
_cell.length_c   1.000
_cell.angle_alpha   90.00
_cell.angle_beta   90.00
_cell.angle_gamma   90.00
#
_symmetry.space_group_name_H-M   'P 1'
#
loop_
_entity.id
_entity.type
_entity.pdbx_description
1 polymer ?
#
loop_
_entity_poly.entity_id
_entity_poly.type
_entity_poly.pdbx_seq_one_letter_code
_entity_poly.pdbx_strand_id
1 'polypeptide(L)'
;MLYKLLYSMHDIFSPLNVFRYITFRTALAVFTAMLLSLLIGPKIIGRLKQISVTQQIRDDGPQTHLKKTGTPTMGGLIIIICILVSILLWGDLGNIYIWIMSLSLVGYGGIGLLDDYLKVTRKNPKGLRSWYKFGAQILLALLIGVVLYINPNDPFRSVLSVPFFKRWLLELGWFYIPFSVLVIVGSSNAVNLTDGIDGLAIGLVGVASLANMILVYISGNAKFAQYLQVLYLQGTGELTVFCGAMLGASLGFLWFNSYPAEVFMGDVGSLSLGGTLGTLAIITKHEIVLAIVGGIFVIETFSVVFQVASFKLTGKRIFKMAPIHHHFELKGWHESKVIVRFWIVGIMLALLSLATLKLR
;
A
#
# COMPACT_ATOMS: atom_id res chain seq x y z
N MET A 1 -3.44 1.20 22.27
CA MET A 1 -3.27 1.45 23.74
C MET A 1 -4.26 2.49 24.25
N LEU A 2 -4.30 3.69 23.68
CA LEU A 2 -5.13 4.78 24.16
C LEU A 2 -6.62 4.42 24.21
N TYR A 3 -7.15 3.76 23.17
CA TYR A 3 -8.55 3.39 23.14
C TYR A 3 -8.94 2.43 24.29
N LYS A 4 -8.07 1.47 24.67
CA LYS A 4 -8.36 0.56 25.80
C LYS A 4 -8.42 1.32 27.12
N LEU A 5 -7.51 2.28 27.32
CA LEU A 5 -7.49 3.14 28.50
C LEU A 5 -8.75 4.03 28.56
N LEU A 6 -9.12 4.66 27.44
CA LEU A 6 -10.32 5.48 27.39
C LEU A 6 -11.59 4.64 27.58
N TYR A 7 -11.66 3.47 26.94
CA TYR A 7 -12.78 2.55 27.11
C TYR A 7 -12.89 2.02 28.54
N SER A 8 -11.79 1.73 29.25
CA SER A 8 -11.86 1.28 30.64
C SER A 8 -12.43 2.34 31.61
N MET A 9 -12.43 3.60 31.20
CA MET A 9 -13.02 4.71 31.98
C MET A 9 -14.51 4.98 31.67
N HIS A 10 -15.15 4.15 30.83
CA HIS A 10 -16.55 4.37 30.43
C HIS A 10 -17.54 4.24 31.58
N ASP A 11 -17.22 3.49 32.63
CA ASP A 11 -18.03 3.39 33.84
C ASP A 11 -18.06 4.71 34.64
N ILE A 12 -17.01 5.53 34.52
CA ILE A 12 -16.91 6.85 35.15
C ILE A 12 -17.55 7.92 34.23
N PHE A 13 -17.31 7.82 32.91
CA PHE A 13 -17.81 8.78 31.93
C PHE A 13 -18.36 8.04 30.69
N SER A 14 -19.68 7.84 30.70
CA SER A 14 -20.42 7.05 29.71
C SER A 14 -20.10 7.37 28.23
N PRO A 15 -19.84 8.63 27.79
CA PRO A 15 -19.48 8.91 26.40
C PRO A 15 -18.23 8.18 25.90
N LEU A 16 -17.32 7.75 26.80
CA LEU A 16 -16.11 7.00 26.42
C LEU A 16 -16.42 5.59 25.88
N ASN A 17 -17.65 5.10 26.04
CA ASN A 17 -18.10 3.86 25.43
C ASN A 17 -17.97 3.85 23.89
N VAL A 18 -17.91 5.02 23.25
CA VAL A 18 -17.75 5.16 21.79
C VAL A 18 -16.43 4.52 21.29
N PHE A 19 -15.41 4.47 22.12
CA PHE A 19 -14.11 3.88 21.74
C PHE A 19 -14.16 2.35 21.54
N ARG A 20 -15.23 1.68 21.97
CA ARG A 20 -15.46 0.27 21.66
C ARG A 20 -15.68 0.02 20.16
N TYR A 21 -16.26 0.99 19.45
CA TYR A 21 -16.66 0.82 18.06
C TYR A 21 -15.47 0.97 17.10
N ILE A 22 -15.25 -0.05 16.28
CA ILE A 22 -14.18 -0.08 15.25
C ILE A 22 -14.31 1.12 14.30
N THR A 23 -15.54 1.45 13.87
CA THR A 23 -15.81 2.57 12.95
C THR A 23 -15.35 3.91 13.51
N PHE A 24 -15.60 4.16 14.80
CA PHE A 24 -15.17 5.39 15.46
C PHE A 24 -13.63 5.43 15.55
N ARG A 25 -12.99 4.34 15.97
CA ARG A 25 -11.53 4.23 16.03
C ARG A 25 -10.88 4.37 14.64
N THR A 26 -11.54 3.86 13.60
CA THR A 26 -11.09 4.03 12.22
C THR A 26 -11.11 5.50 11.80
N ALA A 27 -12.19 6.22 12.08
CA ALA A 27 -12.28 7.65 11.79
C ALA A 27 -11.18 8.44 12.53
N LEU A 28 -10.94 8.11 13.79
CA LEU A 28 -9.84 8.70 14.57
C LEU A 28 -8.47 8.34 14.00
N ALA A 29 -8.27 7.13 13.51
CA ALA A 29 -7.01 6.71 12.90
C ALA A 29 -6.74 7.47 11.59
N VAL A 30 -7.76 7.65 10.74
CA VAL A 30 -7.68 8.50 9.53
C VAL A 30 -7.26 9.92 9.90
N PHE A 31 -8.01 10.53 10.83
CA PHE A 31 -7.76 11.92 11.24
C PHE A 31 -6.38 12.10 11.87
N THR A 32 -6.01 11.20 12.77
CA THR A 32 -4.71 11.26 13.47
C THR A 32 -3.55 11.09 12.48
N ALA A 33 -3.60 10.11 11.57
CA ALA A 33 -2.54 9.90 10.60
C ALA A 33 -2.41 11.08 9.65
N MET A 34 -3.52 11.64 9.17
CA MET A 34 -3.53 12.82 8.31
C MET A 34 -2.97 14.04 9.04
N LEU A 35 -3.46 14.33 10.24
CA LEU A 35 -3.01 15.48 11.03
C LEU A 35 -1.51 15.38 11.38
N LEU A 36 -1.06 14.21 11.81
CA LEU A 36 0.35 13.96 12.09
C LEU A 36 1.22 14.19 10.86
N SER A 37 0.80 13.70 9.68
CA SER A 37 1.53 13.93 8.44
C SER A 37 1.69 15.43 8.15
N LEU A 38 0.63 16.22 8.32
CA LEU A 38 0.67 17.67 8.13
C LEU A 38 1.57 18.38 9.15
N LEU A 39 1.58 17.92 10.41
CA LEU A 39 2.38 18.54 11.48
C LEU A 39 3.87 18.20 11.43
N ILE A 40 4.20 16.91 11.17
CA ILE A 40 5.59 16.46 11.17
C ILE A 40 6.24 16.57 9.79
N GLY A 41 5.43 16.56 8.72
CA GLY A 41 5.90 16.63 7.33
C GLY A 41 6.91 17.74 7.08
N PRO A 42 6.58 19.02 7.37
CA PRO A 42 7.50 20.12 7.11
C PRO A 42 8.85 19.99 7.84
N LYS A 43 8.82 19.44 9.07
CA LYS A 43 10.06 19.22 9.86
C LYS A 43 10.93 18.12 9.25
N ILE A 44 10.34 17.01 8.82
CA ILE A 44 11.07 15.91 8.19
C ILE A 44 11.59 16.34 6.82
N ILE A 45 10.77 16.99 5.99
CA ILE A 45 11.17 17.53 4.68
C ILE A 45 12.33 18.51 4.83
N GLY A 46 12.26 19.41 5.81
CA GLY A 46 13.35 20.34 6.11
C GLY A 46 14.66 19.64 6.46
N ARG A 47 14.61 18.59 7.29
CA ARG A 47 15.79 17.77 7.62
C ARG A 47 16.34 17.01 6.42
N LEU A 48 15.46 16.40 5.59
CA LEU A 48 15.89 15.70 4.38
C LEU A 48 16.59 16.64 3.39
N LYS A 49 16.11 17.89 3.25
CA LYS A 49 16.77 18.93 2.43
C LYS A 49 18.15 19.29 2.99
N GLN A 50 18.29 19.46 4.30
CA GLN A 50 19.58 19.80 4.94
C GLN A 50 20.63 18.71 4.77
N ILE A 51 20.24 17.44 4.80
CA ILE A 51 21.16 16.29 4.63
C ILE A 51 21.43 16.02 3.14
N SER A 52 20.91 16.88 2.23
CA SER A 52 21.06 16.73 0.77
C SER A 52 20.62 15.36 0.24
N VAL A 53 19.55 14.80 0.83
CA VAL A 53 18.93 13.53 0.41
C VAL A 53 18.09 13.81 -0.83
N THR A 54 18.74 14.15 -1.94
CA THR A 54 18.06 14.44 -3.21
C THR A 54 18.13 13.26 -4.14
N GLN A 55 17.04 13.02 -4.88
CA GLN A 55 17.00 11.96 -5.87
C GLN A 55 17.90 12.32 -7.05
N GLN A 56 18.76 11.39 -7.45
CA GLN A 56 19.49 11.48 -8.71
C GLN A 56 18.52 11.10 -9.85
N ILE A 57 18.24 12.07 -10.72
CA ILE A 57 17.37 11.84 -11.88
C ILE A 57 18.16 11.02 -12.91
N ARG A 58 17.50 10.03 -13.49
CA ARG A 58 18.08 9.22 -14.57
C ARG A 58 18.09 10.03 -15.86
N ASP A 59 19.18 10.00 -16.60
CA ASP A 59 19.34 10.68 -17.89
C ASP A 59 18.40 10.14 -18.98
N ASP A 60 17.88 8.91 -18.80
CA ASP A 60 16.98 8.22 -19.76
C ASP A 60 15.50 8.63 -19.60
N GLY A 61 15.14 9.51 -18.65
CA GLY A 61 13.76 9.94 -18.36
C GLY A 61 13.27 11.09 -19.23
N PRO A 62 11.95 11.45 -19.14
CA PRO A 62 11.41 12.63 -19.79
C PRO A 62 12.15 13.91 -19.33
N GLN A 63 12.46 14.82 -20.24
CA GLN A 63 13.20 16.06 -19.93
C GLN A 63 12.49 16.96 -18.90
N THR A 64 11.18 16.83 -18.78
CA THR A 64 10.37 17.53 -17.75
C THR A 64 10.81 17.21 -16.33
N HIS A 65 11.36 16.01 -16.09
CA HIS A 65 11.84 15.58 -14.78
C HIS A 65 13.14 16.27 -14.35
N LEU A 66 13.92 16.82 -15.26
CA LEU A 66 15.14 17.59 -14.93
C LEU A 66 14.83 18.83 -14.06
N LYS A 67 13.62 19.38 -14.17
CA LYS A 67 13.17 20.52 -13.34
C LYS A 67 12.94 20.13 -11.87
N LYS A 68 12.84 18.84 -11.55
CA LYS A 68 12.63 18.30 -10.21
C LYS A 68 13.94 18.06 -9.45
N THR A 69 15.08 18.44 -10.04
CA THR A 69 16.39 18.32 -9.38
C THR A 69 16.40 19.11 -8.07
N GLY A 70 16.78 18.46 -6.98
CA GLY A 70 16.81 19.10 -5.65
C GLY A 70 15.62 18.75 -4.75
N THR A 71 14.57 18.10 -5.25
CA THR A 71 13.49 17.59 -4.41
C THR A 71 13.99 16.42 -3.55
N PRO A 72 13.78 16.45 -2.22
CA PRO A 72 14.24 15.38 -1.34
C PRO A 72 13.43 14.09 -1.59
N THR A 73 14.07 12.96 -1.38
CA THR A 73 13.46 11.63 -1.39
C THR A 73 13.35 11.07 0.04
N MET A 74 12.88 9.83 0.22
CA MET A 74 12.62 9.16 1.50
C MET A 74 11.43 9.74 2.28
N GLY A 75 10.51 10.42 1.63
CA GLY A 75 9.28 10.92 2.26
C GLY A 75 8.38 9.82 2.83
N GLY A 76 8.56 8.57 2.39
CA GLY A 76 7.89 7.40 2.94
C GLY A 76 8.06 7.22 4.45
N LEU A 77 9.12 7.78 5.06
CA LEU A 77 9.28 7.80 6.51
C LEU A 77 8.12 8.53 7.22
N ILE A 78 7.62 9.62 6.64
CA ILE A 78 6.46 10.36 7.17
C ILE A 78 5.26 9.41 7.23
N ILE A 79 5.01 8.70 6.13
CA ILE A 79 3.87 7.78 6.00
C ILE A 79 3.94 6.67 7.06
N ILE A 80 5.08 5.99 7.15
CA ILE A 80 5.30 4.88 8.10
C ILE A 80 5.10 5.34 9.54
N ILE A 81 5.70 6.47 9.93
CA ILE A 81 5.58 7.02 11.28
C ILE A 81 4.11 7.35 11.59
N CYS A 82 3.39 8.01 10.68
CA CYS A 82 2.00 8.40 10.88
C CYS A 82 1.08 7.17 11.02
N ILE A 83 1.28 6.13 10.22
CA ILE A 83 0.51 4.88 10.33
C ILE A 83 0.80 4.23 11.68
N LEU A 84 2.07 4.02 12.03
CA LEU A 84 2.44 3.33 13.28
C LEU A 84 1.92 4.07 14.52
N VAL A 85 2.06 5.39 14.59
CA VAL A 85 1.54 6.17 15.71
C VAL A 85 0.02 6.04 15.80
N SER A 86 -0.69 6.13 14.67
CA SER A 86 -2.14 5.98 14.66
C SER A 86 -2.59 4.59 15.12
N ILE A 87 -1.87 3.54 14.71
CA ILE A 87 -2.16 2.17 15.14
C ILE A 87 -1.84 1.96 16.63
N LEU A 88 -0.76 2.51 17.14
CA LEU A 88 -0.43 2.46 18.57
C LEU A 88 -1.51 3.13 19.43
N LEU A 89 -2.14 4.20 18.93
CA LEU A 89 -3.21 4.89 19.64
C LEU A 89 -4.54 4.14 19.55
N TRP A 90 -4.96 3.76 18.36
CA TRP A 90 -6.34 3.34 18.07
C TRP A 90 -6.51 1.86 17.75
N GLY A 91 -5.46 1.15 17.34
CA GLY A 91 -5.47 -0.28 17.03
C GLY A 91 -5.54 -1.17 18.28
N ASP A 92 -6.09 -2.37 18.13
CA ASP A 92 -6.01 -3.40 19.16
C ASP A 92 -4.68 -4.15 19.07
N LEU A 93 -3.74 -3.77 19.91
CA LEU A 93 -2.41 -4.40 19.97
C LEU A 93 -2.44 -5.85 20.51
N GLY A 94 -3.58 -6.35 20.98
CA GLY A 94 -3.78 -7.77 21.28
C GLY A 94 -4.05 -8.62 20.03
N ASN A 95 -4.32 -7.99 18.87
CA ASN A 95 -4.62 -8.68 17.65
C ASN A 95 -3.33 -8.97 16.85
N ILE A 96 -3.09 -10.25 16.54
CA ILE A 96 -1.90 -10.69 15.82
C ILE A 96 -1.81 -10.08 14.40
N TYR A 97 -2.93 -9.86 13.72
CA TYR A 97 -2.94 -9.29 12.39
C TYR A 97 -2.42 -7.85 12.35
N ILE A 98 -2.62 -7.06 13.40
CA ILE A 98 -2.04 -5.71 13.54
C ILE A 98 -0.51 -5.78 13.53
N TRP A 99 0.07 -6.76 14.22
CA TRP A 99 1.53 -6.93 14.25
C TRP A 99 2.10 -7.44 12.93
N ILE A 100 1.39 -8.36 12.25
CA ILE A 100 1.80 -8.85 10.93
C ILE A 100 1.77 -7.70 9.91
N MET A 101 0.73 -6.88 9.92
CA MET A 101 0.65 -5.69 9.07
C MET A 101 1.75 -4.67 9.39
N SER A 102 2.01 -4.44 10.67
CA SER A 102 3.10 -3.53 11.10
C SER A 102 4.48 -4.07 10.71
N LEU A 103 4.68 -5.40 10.81
CA LEU A 103 5.91 -6.05 10.35
C LEU A 103 6.09 -5.88 8.84
N SER A 104 5.04 -6.06 8.06
CA SER A 104 5.09 -5.81 6.61
C SER A 104 5.44 -4.35 6.31
N LEU A 105 4.73 -3.39 6.92
CA LEU A 105 4.96 -1.96 6.75
C LEU A 105 6.42 -1.56 7.04
N VAL A 106 6.92 -1.95 8.22
CA VAL A 106 8.27 -1.60 8.68
C VAL A 106 9.34 -2.39 7.93
N GLY A 107 9.11 -3.67 7.67
CA GLY A 107 10.07 -4.53 7.00
C GLY A 107 10.30 -4.12 5.55
N TYR A 108 9.24 -3.94 4.77
CA TYR A 108 9.36 -3.43 3.40
C TYR A 108 9.87 -1.99 3.37
N GLY A 109 9.45 -1.15 4.34
CA GLY A 109 9.97 0.19 4.51
C GLY A 109 11.47 0.20 4.82
N GLY A 110 11.94 -0.72 5.65
CA GLY A 110 13.37 -0.90 5.96
C GLY A 110 14.20 -1.31 4.75
N ILE A 111 13.69 -2.23 3.91
CA ILE A 111 14.33 -2.60 2.64
C ILE A 111 14.44 -1.37 1.73
N GLY A 112 13.35 -0.60 1.60
CA GLY A 112 13.34 0.65 0.82
C GLY A 112 14.28 1.71 1.38
N LEU A 113 14.32 1.85 2.71
CA LEU A 113 15.20 2.80 3.39
C LEU A 113 16.69 2.48 3.13
N LEU A 114 17.06 1.22 3.18
CA LEU A 114 18.42 0.78 2.87
C LEU A 114 18.77 1.07 1.41
N ASP A 115 17.84 0.85 0.49
CA ASP A 115 18.04 1.13 -0.93
C ASP A 115 18.23 2.63 -1.19
N ASP A 116 17.32 3.46 -0.68
CA ASP A 116 17.37 4.91 -0.85
C ASP A 116 18.60 5.52 -0.15
N TYR A 117 18.94 5.03 1.06
CA TYR A 117 20.14 5.48 1.78
C TYR A 117 21.42 5.19 1.00
N LEU A 118 21.53 4.01 0.38
CA LEU A 118 22.67 3.65 -0.44
C LEU A 118 22.77 4.47 -1.73
N LYS A 119 21.62 4.81 -2.35
CA LYS A 119 21.58 5.72 -3.52
C LYS A 119 22.15 7.10 -3.17
N VAL A 120 21.76 7.63 -2.02
CA VAL A 120 22.20 8.96 -1.55
C VAL A 120 23.68 8.96 -1.16
N THR A 121 24.09 8.03 -0.30
CA THR A 121 25.46 7.99 0.24
C THR A 121 26.52 7.67 -0.82
N ARG A 122 26.20 6.78 -1.75
CA ARG A 122 27.11 6.39 -2.83
C ARG A 122 27.02 7.31 -4.05
N LYS A 123 26.13 8.28 -4.07
CA LYS A 123 25.82 9.13 -5.23
C LYS A 123 25.65 8.32 -6.52
N ASN A 124 25.02 7.15 -6.40
CA ASN A 124 24.84 6.21 -7.50
C ASN A 124 23.37 5.78 -7.57
N PRO A 125 22.67 5.99 -8.70
CA PRO A 125 21.26 5.66 -8.85
C PRO A 125 20.95 4.15 -8.75
N LYS A 126 21.98 3.28 -8.75
CA LYS A 126 21.80 1.81 -8.71
C LYS A 126 21.36 1.28 -7.35
N GLY A 127 21.63 2.02 -6.23
CA GLY A 127 21.21 1.61 -4.89
C GLY A 127 21.67 0.21 -4.47
N LEU A 128 20.80 -0.54 -3.84
CA LEU A 128 20.98 -1.96 -3.53
C LEU A 128 21.01 -2.78 -4.81
N ARG A 129 21.89 -3.77 -4.87
CA ARG A 129 21.92 -4.71 -5.99
C ARG A 129 20.57 -5.44 -6.07
N SER A 130 19.94 -5.47 -7.25
CA SER A 130 18.56 -5.95 -7.47
C SER A 130 18.29 -7.33 -6.82
N TRP A 131 19.25 -8.25 -6.85
CA TRP A 131 19.11 -9.58 -6.24
C TRP A 131 18.98 -9.53 -4.71
N TYR A 132 19.73 -8.66 -4.02
CA TYR A 132 19.64 -8.52 -2.57
C TYR A 132 18.31 -7.88 -2.17
N LYS A 133 17.88 -6.84 -2.91
CA LYS A 133 16.59 -6.20 -2.70
C LYS A 133 15.45 -7.19 -2.87
N PHE A 134 15.44 -7.93 -3.98
CA PHE A 134 14.39 -8.90 -4.29
C PHE A 134 14.43 -10.10 -3.32
N GLY A 135 15.62 -10.60 -2.98
CA GLY A 135 15.79 -11.67 -1.98
C GLY A 135 15.27 -11.31 -0.60
N ALA A 136 15.54 -10.07 -0.12
CA ALA A 136 15.02 -9.59 1.15
C ALA A 136 13.49 -9.47 1.15
N GLN A 137 12.89 -9.00 0.05
CA GLN A 137 11.45 -8.94 -0.12
C GLN A 137 10.81 -10.35 -0.08
N ILE A 138 11.39 -11.31 -0.79
CA ILE A 138 10.94 -12.71 -0.79
C ILE A 138 11.03 -13.31 0.62
N LEU A 139 12.14 -13.10 1.31
CA LEU A 139 12.34 -13.66 2.65
C LEU A 139 11.30 -13.13 3.64
N LEU A 140 11.02 -11.83 3.60
CA LEU A 140 10.01 -11.21 4.45
C LEU A 140 8.60 -11.70 4.09
N ALA A 141 8.27 -11.80 2.80
CA ALA A 141 6.99 -12.31 2.35
C ALA A 141 6.80 -13.79 2.72
N LEU A 142 7.86 -14.59 2.62
CA LEU A 142 7.87 -15.99 3.04
C LEU A 142 7.60 -16.13 4.54
N LEU A 143 8.28 -15.32 5.36
CA LEU A 143 8.04 -15.28 6.80
C LEU A 143 6.57 -14.97 7.10
N ILE A 144 6.01 -13.94 6.48
CA ILE A 144 4.60 -13.56 6.65
C ILE A 144 3.68 -14.69 6.17
N GLY A 145 3.91 -15.24 4.98
CA GLY A 145 3.09 -16.32 4.41
C GLY A 145 3.10 -17.58 5.28
N VAL A 146 4.26 -17.97 5.81
CA VAL A 146 4.38 -19.11 6.73
C VAL A 146 3.64 -18.86 8.04
N VAL A 147 3.84 -17.69 8.65
CA VAL A 147 3.14 -17.32 9.92
C VAL A 147 1.63 -17.36 9.73
N LEU A 148 1.11 -16.87 8.62
CA LEU A 148 -0.33 -16.91 8.32
C LEU A 148 -0.81 -18.34 8.05
N TYR A 149 -0.02 -19.14 7.35
CA TYR A 149 -0.37 -20.53 7.02
C TYR A 149 -0.42 -21.44 8.26
N ILE A 150 0.49 -21.26 9.22
CA ILE A 150 0.52 -22.06 10.44
C ILE A 150 -0.45 -21.57 11.53
N ASN A 151 -1.15 -20.44 11.31
CA ASN A 151 -2.09 -19.90 12.28
C ASN A 151 -3.29 -20.85 12.45
N PRO A 152 -3.46 -21.50 13.61
CA PRO A 152 -4.51 -22.49 13.81
C PRO A 152 -5.92 -21.87 13.90
N ASN A 153 -5.99 -20.58 14.16
CA ASN A 153 -7.25 -19.85 14.35
C ASN A 153 -7.89 -19.41 13.01
N ASP A 154 -7.19 -19.57 11.88
CA ASP A 154 -7.73 -19.26 10.56
C ASP A 154 -8.17 -20.54 9.83
N PRO A 155 -9.49 -20.82 9.77
CA PRO A 155 -10.00 -22.00 9.05
C PRO A 155 -9.79 -21.90 7.53
N PHE A 156 -9.53 -20.71 6.99
CA PHE A 156 -9.35 -20.44 5.57
C PHE A 156 -7.88 -20.18 5.20
N ARG A 157 -6.93 -20.60 6.03
CA ARG A 157 -5.48 -20.29 5.88
C ARG A 157 -4.88 -20.61 4.51
N SER A 158 -5.40 -21.61 3.80
CA SER A 158 -4.93 -22.05 2.47
C SER A 158 -5.94 -21.83 1.34
N VAL A 159 -7.04 -21.13 1.64
CA VAL A 159 -8.13 -20.92 0.70
C VAL A 159 -7.95 -19.63 -0.08
N LEU A 160 -8.08 -19.73 -1.40
CA LEU A 160 -8.21 -18.61 -2.32
C LEU A 160 -9.68 -18.38 -2.65
N SER A 161 -10.20 -17.18 -2.38
CA SER A 161 -11.56 -16.80 -2.70
C SER A 161 -11.62 -16.17 -4.09
N VAL A 162 -12.45 -16.75 -4.98
CA VAL A 162 -12.65 -16.20 -6.33
C VAL A 162 -13.83 -15.22 -6.32
N PRO A 163 -13.61 -13.92 -6.62
CA PRO A 163 -14.71 -12.96 -6.72
C PRO A 163 -15.68 -13.35 -7.83
N PHE A 164 -16.95 -12.94 -7.70
CA PHE A 164 -18.06 -13.26 -8.60
C PHE A 164 -18.63 -14.69 -8.50
N PHE A 165 -17.90 -15.64 -7.88
CA PHE A 165 -18.34 -17.04 -7.75
C PHE A 165 -18.44 -17.44 -6.28
N LYS A 166 -19.66 -17.39 -5.71
CA LYS A 166 -19.95 -17.62 -4.26
C LYS A 166 -19.39 -18.94 -3.69
N ARG A 167 -19.26 -19.97 -4.50
CA ARG A 167 -18.89 -21.31 -4.07
C ARG A 167 -17.49 -21.76 -4.52
N TRP A 168 -16.79 -20.89 -5.25
CA TRP A 168 -15.45 -21.24 -5.75
C TRP A 168 -14.39 -20.80 -4.72
N LEU A 169 -14.21 -21.70 -3.76
CA LEU A 169 -13.14 -21.64 -2.80
C LEU A 169 -12.09 -22.66 -3.22
N LEU A 170 -10.97 -22.17 -3.72
CA LEU A 170 -9.87 -23.03 -4.15
C LEU A 170 -8.94 -23.27 -2.98
N GLU A 171 -8.86 -24.51 -2.53
CA GLU A 171 -7.93 -24.91 -1.50
C GLU A 171 -6.56 -25.18 -2.13
N LEU A 172 -5.60 -24.30 -1.92
CA LEU A 172 -4.25 -24.39 -2.47
C LEU A 172 -3.31 -25.24 -1.60
N GLY A 173 -3.72 -25.58 -0.38
CA GLY A 173 -2.85 -26.26 0.56
C GLY A 173 -1.54 -25.51 0.77
N TRP A 174 -0.40 -26.23 0.79
CA TRP A 174 0.92 -25.62 0.97
C TRP A 174 1.34 -24.68 -0.17
N PHE A 175 0.76 -24.78 -1.37
CA PHE A 175 0.97 -23.83 -2.47
C PHE A 175 0.52 -22.42 -2.15
N TYR A 176 -0.29 -22.23 -1.12
CA TYR A 176 -0.68 -20.91 -0.66
C TYR A 176 0.50 -20.07 -0.17
N ILE A 177 1.57 -20.71 0.33
CA ILE A 177 2.79 -19.99 0.77
C ILE A 177 3.50 -19.31 -0.41
N PRO A 178 3.95 -20.01 -1.47
CA PRO A 178 4.56 -19.35 -2.62
C PRO A 178 3.60 -18.39 -3.34
N PHE A 179 2.30 -18.66 -3.34
CA PHE A 179 1.30 -17.74 -3.85
C PHE A 179 1.25 -16.44 -3.04
N SER A 180 1.29 -16.53 -1.70
CA SER A 180 1.36 -15.36 -0.81
C SER A 180 2.62 -14.52 -1.09
N VAL A 181 3.76 -15.16 -1.29
CA VAL A 181 5.00 -14.49 -1.67
C VAL A 181 4.83 -13.72 -2.99
N LEU A 182 4.24 -14.36 -4.00
CA LEU A 182 3.96 -13.73 -5.29
C LEU A 182 3.09 -12.48 -5.14
N VAL A 183 2.00 -12.57 -4.37
CA VAL A 183 1.08 -11.45 -4.14
C VAL A 183 1.76 -10.30 -3.39
N ILE A 184 2.45 -10.59 -2.28
CA ILE A 184 3.06 -9.56 -1.44
C ILE A 184 4.21 -8.87 -2.18
N VAL A 185 5.14 -9.63 -2.76
CA VAL A 185 6.28 -9.09 -3.51
C VAL A 185 5.82 -8.39 -4.78
N GLY A 186 4.86 -9.00 -5.49
CA GLY A 186 4.26 -8.42 -6.69
C GLY A 186 3.60 -7.07 -6.40
N SER A 187 2.77 -6.99 -5.37
CA SER A 187 2.13 -5.75 -4.94
C SER A 187 3.14 -4.68 -4.51
N SER A 188 4.17 -5.07 -3.74
CA SER A 188 5.24 -4.16 -3.31
C SER A 188 5.95 -3.52 -4.51
N ASN A 189 6.35 -4.32 -5.49
CA ASN A 189 7.04 -3.81 -6.66
C ASN A 189 6.09 -3.07 -7.63
N ALA A 190 4.82 -3.45 -7.70
CA ALA A 190 3.83 -2.78 -8.55
C ALA A 190 3.58 -1.33 -8.10
N VAL A 191 3.45 -1.09 -6.78
CA VAL A 191 3.35 0.27 -6.24
C VAL A 191 4.65 1.04 -6.48
N ASN A 192 5.81 0.40 -6.32
CA ASN A 192 7.11 1.03 -6.57
C ASN A 192 7.29 1.44 -8.04
N LEU A 193 6.86 0.60 -9.00
CA LEU A 193 6.89 0.95 -10.44
C LEU A 193 5.95 2.11 -10.79
N THR A 194 4.85 2.26 -10.03
CA THR A 194 3.87 3.32 -10.26
C THR A 194 4.32 4.67 -9.67
N ASP A 195 5.29 4.67 -8.76
CA ASP A 195 5.83 5.86 -8.10
C ASP A 195 6.83 6.61 -9.01
N GLY A 196 6.42 6.88 -10.26
CA GLY A 196 7.24 7.56 -11.26
C GLY A 196 6.90 9.03 -11.47
N ILE A 197 5.69 9.47 -11.06
CA ILE A 197 5.23 10.86 -11.19
C ILE A 197 4.53 11.32 -9.90
N ASP A 198 4.56 12.64 -9.65
CA ASP A 198 4.18 13.26 -8.39
C ASP A 198 2.72 12.95 -7.99
N GLY A 199 2.52 12.34 -6.83
CA GLY A 199 1.19 12.06 -6.29
C GLY A 199 0.44 10.87 -6.90
N LEU A 200 0.94 10.25 -7.99
CA LEU A 200 0.23 9.15 -8.65
C LEU A 200 0.08 7.95 -7.73
N ALA A 201 1.20 7.40 -7.27
CA ALA A 201 1.21 6.18 -6.47
C ALA A 201 0.49 6.36 -5.13
N ILE A 202 0.78 7.44 -4.40
CA ILE A 202 0.18 7.67 -3.09
C ILE A 202 -1.32 7.95 -3.15
N GLY A 203 -1.80 8.65 -4.19
CA GLY A 203 -3.23 8.87 -4.40
C GLY A 203 -3.97 7.55 -4.68
N LEU A 204 -3.39 6.68 -5.52
CA LEU A 204 -3.94 5.35 -5.79
C LEU A 204 -3.89 4.43 -4.56
N VAL A 205 -2.84 4.51 -3.73
CA VAL A 205 -2.79 3.81 -2.43
C VAL A 205 -3.90 4.31 -1.51
N GLY A 206 -4.16 5.62 -1.46
CA GLY A 206 -5.27 6.19 -0.70
C GLY A 206 -6.63 5.61 -1.15
N VAL A 207 -6.88 5.56 -2.46
CA VAL A 207 -8.10 4.96 -3.04
C VAL A 207 -8.19 3.46 -2.69
N ALA A 208 -7.10 2.73 -2.85
CA ALA A 208 -7.04 1.31 -2.51
C ALA A 208 -7.28 1.06 -1.00
N SER A 209 -6.70 1.91 -0.14
CA SER A 209 -6.89 1.84 1.31
C SER A 209 -8.35 2.07 1.71
N LEU A 210 -9.03 3.03 1.07
CA LEU A 210 -10.45 3.29 1.29
C LEU A 210 -11.32 2.09 0.88
N ALA A 211 -11.09 1.52 -0.29
CA ALA A 211 -11.84 0.35 -0.74
C ALA A 211 -11.60 -0.86 0.18
N ASN A 212 -10.34 -1.14 0.52
CA ASN A 212 -10.00 -2.23 1.42
C ASN A 212 -10.53 -2.00 2.84
N MET A 213 -10.60 -0.76 3.33
CA MET A 213 -11.21 -0.43 4.62
C MET A 213 -12.67 -0.93 4.69
N ILE A 214 -13.44 -0.76 3.62
CA ILE A 214 -14.83 -1.24 3.52
C ILE A 214 -14.87 -2.77 3.42
N LEU A 215 -14.05 -3.37 2.56
CA LEU A 215 -14.00 -4.82 2.35
C LEU A 215 -13.64 -5.56 3.65
N VAL A 216 -12.63 -5.07 4.35
CA VAL A 216 -12.14 -5.64 5.61
C VAL A 216 -13.18 -5.51 6.73
N TYR A 217 -13.84 -4.35 6.82
CA TYR A 217 -14.92 -4.15 7.78
C TYR A 217 -16.05 -5.16 7.58
N ILE A 218 -16.42 -5.44 6.33
CA ILE A 218 -17.46 -6.40 5.97
C ILE A 218 -17.01 -7.83 6.32
N SER A 219 -15.82 -8.24 5.91
CA SER A 219 -15.31 -9.60 6.15
C SER A 219 -15.04 -9.86 7.64
N GLY A 220 -14.70 -8.83 8.41
CA GLY A 220 -14.48 -8.90 9.85
C GLY A 220 -15.75 -8.79 10.70
N ASN A 221 -16.92 -8.57 10.10
CA ASN A 221 -18.19 -8.46 10.81
C ASN A 221 -19.14 -9.60 10.45
N ALA A 222 -19.49 -10.45 11.43
CA ALA A 222 -20.28 -11.65 11.21
C ALA A 222 -21.63 -11.37 10.53
N LYS A 223 -22.33 -10.28 10.93
CA LYS A 223 -23.65 -9.93 10.36
C LYS A 223 -23.54 -9.51 8.89
N PHE A 224 -22.55 -8.64 8.57
CA PHE A 224 -22.36 -8.20 7.19
C PHE A 224 -21.81 -9.32 6.32
N ALA A 225 -20.87 -10.14 6.83
CA ALA A 225 -20.33 -11.28 6.10
C ALA A 225 -21.43 -12.29 5.75
N GLN A 226 -22.30 -12.60 6.71
CA GLN A 226 -23.46 -13.48 6.48
C GLN A 226 -24.46 -12.88 5.47
N TYR A 227 -24.80 -11.61 5.60
CA TYR A 227 -25.76 -10.94 4.70
C TYR A 227 -25.25 -10.88 3.26
N LEU A 228 -23.96 -10.57 3.07
CA LEU A 228 -23.32 -10.47 1.76
C LEU A 228 -22.76 -11.82 1.24
N GLN A 229 -22.85 -12.86 2.08
CA GLN A 229 -22.33 -14.19 1.76
C GLN A 229 -20.84 -14.21 1.40
N VAL A 230 -20.05 -13.40 2.10
CA VAL A 230 -18.58 -13.39 2.02
C VAL A 230 -17.99 -14.19 3.18
N LEU A 231 -16.71 -14.54 3.07
CA LEU A 231 -16.01 -15.24 4.15
C LEU A 231 -15.97 -14.35 5.41
N TYR A 232 -16.44 -14.89 6.53
CA TYR A 232 -16.24 -14.26 7.83
C TYR A 232 -14.87 -14.64 8.37
N LEU A 233 -14.02 -13.68 8.57
CA LEU A 233 -12.67 -13.86 9.06
C LEU A 233 -12.55 -13.21 10.44
N GLN A 234 -12.56 -14.04 11.46
CA GLN A 234 -12.52 -13.57 12.85
C GLN A 234 -11.25 -12.76 13.13
N GLY A 235 -11.42 -11.60 13.78
CA GLY A 235 -10.32 -10.72 14.15
C GLY A 235 -9.81 -9.79 13.05
N THR A 236 -10.13 -10.02 11.78
CA THR A 236 -9.68 -9.14 10.69
C THR A 236 -10.34 -7.77 10.70
N GLY A 237 -11.50 -7.63 11.34
CA GLY A 237 -12.19 -6.34 11.48
C GLY A 237 -11.33 -5.21 12.06
N GLU A 238 -10.35 -5.53 12.91
CA GLU A 238 -9.39 -4.56 13.44
C GLU A 238 -8.49 -3.94 12.35
N LEU A 239 -8.27 -4.65 11.25
CA LEU A 239 -7.51 -4.13 10.12
C LEU A 239 -8.21 -2.97 9.40
N THR A 240 -9.50 -2.76 9.66
CA THR A 240 -10.21 -1.54 9.21
C THR A 240 -9.54 -0.28 9.77
N VAL A 241 -9.09 -0.32 11.05
CA VAL A 241 -8.35 0.79 11.68
C VAL A 241 -7.00 0.99 10.99
N PHE A 242 -6.33 -0.11 10.60
CA PHE A 242 -5.06 -0.05 9.87
C PHE A 242 -5.24 0.58 8.47
N CYS A 243 -6.25 0.15 7.73
CA CYS A 243 -6.61 0.74 6.43
C CYS A 243 -6.97 2.24 6.58
N GLY A 244 -7.67 2.61 7.66
CA GLY A 244 -7.95 4.00 7.99
C GLY A 244 -6.67 4.82 8.22
N ALA A 245 -5.72 4.29 8.99
CA ALA A 245 -4.43 4.94 9.20
C ALA A 245 -3.65 5.08 7.88
N MET A 246 -3.66 4.06 7.02
CA MET A 246 -3.06 4.13 5.68
C MET A 246 -3.70 5.21 4.82
N LEU A 247 -5.03 5.29 4.79
CA LEU A 247 -5.77 6.33 4.07
C LEU A 247 -5.40 7.73 4.57
N GLY A 248 -5.43 7.94 5.88
CA GLY A 248 -5.10 9.23 6.50
C GLY A 248 -3.66 9.65 6.22
N ALA A 249 -2.70 8.73 6.35
CA ALA A 249 -1.29 8.99 6.03
C ALA A 249 -1.08 9.28 4.54
N SER A 250 -1.79 8.58 3.65
CA SER A 250 -1.74 8.82 2.20
C SER A 250 -2.24 10.21 1.84
N LEU A 251 -3.39 10.62 2.39
CA LEU A 251 -3.96 11.96 2.16
C LEU A 251 -3.05 13.06 2.73
N GLY A 252 -2.53 12.86 3.94
CA GLY A 252 -1.64 13.83 4.56
C GLY A 252 -0.29 13.94 3.84
N PHE A 253 0.27 12.85 3.33
CA PHE A 253 1.49 12.88 2.53
C PHE A 253 1.26 13.46 1.14
N LEU A 254 0.11 13.19 0.53
CA LEU A 254 -0.27 13.74 -0.78
C LEU A 254 -0.27 15.28 -0.79
N TRP A 255 -0.52 15.91 0.35
CA TRP A 255 -0.41 17.37 0.50
C TRP A 255 0.95 17.91 0.06
N PHE A 256 2.03 17.18 0.37
CA PHE A 256 3.41 17.56 0.02
C PHE A 256 3.90 16.90 -1.27
N ASN A 257 3.29 15.80 -1.68
CA ASN A 257 3.70 15.02 -2.85
C ASN A 257 2.87 15.33 -4.11
N SER A 258 1.79 16.13 -3.99
CA SER A 258 1.02 16.59 -5.16
C SER A 258 1.89 17.45 -6.09
N TYR A 259 1.60 17.38 -7.40
CA TYR A 259 2.35 18.13 -8.40
C TYR A 259 2.25 19.67 -8.24
N PRO A 260 3.37 20.42 -8.21
CA PRO A 260 4.77 19.97 -8.17
C PRO A 260 5.19 19.51 -6.77
N ALA A 261 5.79 18.32 -6.64
CA ALA A 261 6.09 17.72 -5.36
C ALA A 261 7.18 18.43 -4.57
N GLU A 262 6.95 18.63 -3.26
CA GLU A 262 7.94 19.13 -2.30
C GLU A 262 8.85 18.02 -1.75
N VAL A 263 8.41 16.75 -1.84
CA VAL A 263 9.12 15.56 -1.39
C VAL A 263 8.66 14.33 -2.18
N PHE A 264 9.59 13.47 -2.55
CA PHE A 264 9.29 12.17 -3.17
C PHE A 264 9.12 11.08 -2.11
N MET A 265 8.20 10.16 -2.37
CA MET A 265 7.93 9.03 -1.47
C MET A 265 9.14 8.12 -1.32
N GLY A 266 9.79 7.81 -2.44
CA GLY A 266 10.94 6.92 -2.52
C GLY A 266 10.59 5.45 -2.32
N ASP A 267 11.63 4.60 -2.40
CA ASP A 267 11.46 3.16 -2.20
C ASP A 267 11.01 2.81 -0.77
N VAL A 268 11.31 3.69 0.21
CA VAL A 268 10.83 3.57 1.60
C VAL A 268 9.32 3.47 1.66
N GLY A 269 8.62 4.40 1.00
CA GLY A 269 7.16 4.46 1.06
C GLY A 269 6.49 3.49 0.09
N SER A 270 6.96 3.46 -1.16
CA SER A 270 6.32 2.68 -2.21
C SER A 270 6.38 1.16 -1.96
N LEU A 271 7.55 0.63 -1.56
CA LEU A 271 7.67 -0.79 -1.20
C LEU A 271 6.86 -1.13 0.06
N SER A 272 6.91 -0.25 1.05
CA SER A 272 6.20 -0.41 2.32
C SER A 272 4.70 -0.51 2.09
N LEU A 273 4.10 0.46 1.40
CA LEU A 273 2.67 0.51 1.15
C LEU A 273 2.20 -0.65 0.26
N GLY A 274 2.95 -0.96 -0.80
CA GLY A 274 2.62 -2.06 -1.69
C GLY A 274 2.71 -3.43 -0.99
N GLY A 275 3.76 -3.68 -0.21
CA GLY A 275 3.91 -4.89 0.59
C GLY A 275 2.80 -5.03 1.65
N THR A 276 2.41 -3.92 2.27
CA THR A 276 1.31 -3.87 3.25
C THR A 276 -0.05 -4.17 2.59
N LEU A 277 -0.34 -3.62 1.40
CA LEU A 277 -1.57 -3.94 0.65
C LEU A 277 -1.61 -5.42 0.25
N GLY A 278 -0.48 -5.99 -0.21
CA GLY A 278 -0.38 -7.41 -0.52
C GLY A 278 -0.60 -8.29 0.72
N THR A 279 0.01 -7.94 1.85
CA THR A 279 -0.19 -8.65 3.13
C THR A 279 -1.64 -8.58 3.60
N LEU A 280 -2.27 -7.41 3.48
CA LEU A 280 -3.68 -7.23 3.81
C LEU A 280 -4.56 -8.17 3.00
N ALA A 281 -4.33 -8.26 1.68
CA ALA A 281 -5.11 -9.12 0.79
C ALA A 281 -4.99 -10.61 1.17
N ILE A 282 -3.79 -11.07 1.54
CA ILE A 282 -3.54 -12.44 2.01
C ILE A 282 -4.30 -12.71 3.31
N ILE A 283 -4.27 -11.80 4.28
CA ILE A 283 -4.99 -11.96 5.56
C ILE A 283 -6.50 -11.99 5.33
N THR A 284 -7.00 -11.15 4.43
CA THR A 284 -8.45 -10.96 4.22
C THR A 284 -9.03 -11.80 3.08
N LYS A 285 -8.21 -12.66 2.45
CA LYS A 285 -8.61 -13.51 1.32
C LYS A 285 -9.19 -12.72 0.14
N HIS A 286 -8.62 -11.53 -0.08
CA HIS A 286 -9.01 -10.62 -1.15
C HIS A 286 -7.91 -10.47 -2.21
N GLU A 287 -7.12 -11.51 -2.48
CA GLU A 287 -5.95 -11.47 -3.35
C GLU A 287 -6.32 -11.11 -4.79
N ILE A 288 -7.37 -11.74 -5.33
CA ILE A 288 -7.87 -11.42 -6.67
C ILE A 288 -8.58 -10.05 -6.69
N VAL A 289 -9.29 -9.72 -5.61
CA VAL A 289 -9.93 -8.41 -5.46
C VAL A 289 -8.88 -7.30 -5.42
N LEU A 290 -7.73 -7.54 -4.78
CA LEU A 290 -6.61 -6.59 -4.79
C LEU A 290 -6.15 -6.27 -6.22
N ALA A 291 -6.12 -7.26 -7.12
CA ALA A 291 -5.77 -7.02 -8.52
C ALA A 291 -6.77 -6.10 -9.24
N ILE A 292 -8.04 -6.07 -8.80
CA ILE A 292 -9.06 -5.15 -9.32
C ILE A 292 -8.91 -3.77 -8.67
N VAL A 293 -8.88 -3.69 -7.34
CA VAL A 293 -8.69 -2.44 -6.59
C VAL A 293 -7.41 -1.74 -7.00
N GLY A 294 -6.33 -2.49 -7.10
CA GLY A 294 -5.00 -2.04 -7.52
C GLY A 294 -4.77 -2.14 -9.03
N GLY A 295 -5.83 -2.15 -9.85
CA GLY A 295 -5.71 -2.45 -11.27
C GLY A 295 -4.79 -1.49 -12.04
N ILE A 296 -4.66 -0.24 -11.60
CA ILE A 296 -3.66 0.67 -12.17
C ILE A 296 -2.25 0.16 -11.89
N PHE A 297 -1.93 -0.28 -10.68
CA PHE A 297 -0.62 -0.86 -10.35
C PHE A 297 -0.33 -2.10 -11.20
N VAL A 298 -1.37 -2.91 -11.45
CA VAL A 298 -1.29 -4.09 -12.31
C VAL A 298 -1.01 -3.68 -13.75
N ILE A 299 -1.73 -2.69 -14.31
CA ILE A 299 -1.53 -2.17 -15.68
C ILE A 299 -0.13 -1.60 -15.84
N GLU A 300 0.35 -0.82 -14.88
CA GLU A 300 1.71 -0.25 -14.86
C GLU A 300 2.76 -1.37 -14.91
N THR A 301 2.62 -2.38 -14.06
CA THR A 301 3.54 -3.52 -13.99
C THR A 301 3.53 -4.32 -15.29
N PHE A 302 2.35 -4.68 -15.81
CA PHE A 302 2.26 -5.41 -17.08
C PHE A 302 2.77 -4.60 -18.27
N SER A 303 2.63 -3.28 -18.27
CA SER A 303 3.23 -2.44 -19.32
C SER A 303 4.74 -2.60 -19.39
N VAL A 304 5.41 -2.72 -18.22
CA VAL A 304 6.85 -2.98 -18.15
C VAL A 304 7.18 -4.40 -18.62
N VAL A 305 6.43 -5.40 -18.13
CA VAL A 305 6.65 -6.80 -18.51
C VAL A 305 6.52 -6.98 -20.02
N PHE A 306 5.45 -6.46 -20.64
CA PHE A 306 5.22 -6.57 -22.07
C PHE A 306 6.27 -5.79 -22.88
N GLN A 307 6.66 -4.60 -22.41
CA GLN A 307 7.72 -3.82 -23.06
C GLN A 307 9.04 -4.58 -23.11
N VAL A 308 9.45 -5.14 -21.95
CA VAL A 308 10.71 -5.89 -21.84
C VAL A 308 10.65 -7.18 -22.64
N ALA A 309 9.54 -7.91 -22.59
CA ALA A 309 9.36 -9.14 -23.35
C ALA A 309 9.40 -8.87 -24.86
N SER A 310 8.65 -7.88 -25.35
CA SER A 310 8.66 -7.51 -26.76
C SER A 310 10.06 -7.08 -27.23
N PHE A 311 10.73 -6.23 -26.48
CA PHE A 311 12.06 -5.76 -26.85
C PHE A 311 13.10 -6.90 -26.91
N LYS A 312 13.04 -7.84 -25.95
CA LYS A 312 13.94 -9.02 -25.96
C LYS A 312 13.62 -10.00 -27.10
N LEU A 313 12.35 -10.18 -27.44
CA LEU A 313 11.94 -11.17 -28.44
C LEU A 313 11.96 -10.62 -29.88
N THR A 314 11.62 -9.34 -30.08
CA THR A 314 11.43 -8.77 -31.41
C THR A 314 12.32 -7.57 -31.71
N GLY A 315 13.05 -7.04 -30.74
CA GLY A 315 13.82 -5.79 -30.86
C GLY A 315 12.95 -4.52 -30.97
N LYS A 316 11.61 -4.65 -30.87
CA LYS A 316 10.67 -3.53 -31.03
C LYS A 316 10.01 -3.15 -29.70
N ARG A 317 9.79 -1.85 -29.52
CA ARG A 317 9.05 -1.30 -28.36
C ARG A 317 7.55 -1.27 -28.66
N ILE A 318 6.71 -1.73 -27.71
CA ILE A 318 5.23 -1.62 -27.77
C ILE A 318 4.82 -0.19 -27.39
N PHE A 319 5.36 0.30 -26.27
CA PHE A 319 5.10 1.64 -25.76
C PHE A 319 6.28 2.56 -26.04
N LYS A 320 6.05 3.88 -26.14
CA LYS A 320 7.14 4.87 -26.27
C LYS A 320 8.12 4.73 -25.10
N MET A 321 7.58 4.52 -23.89
CA MET A 321 8.30 4.24 -22.65
C MET A 321 7.41 3.42 -21.72
N ALA A 322 7.97 2.62 -20.84
CA ALA A 322 7.30 1.93 -19.75
C ALA A 322 7.98 2.32 -18.42
N PRO A 323 7.22 2.44 -17.32
CA PRO A 323 5.79 2.18 -17.15
C PRO A 323 4.87 3.09 -18.00
N ILE A 324 3.56 2.73 -18.09
CA ILE A 324 2.65 3.32 -19.09
C ILE A 324 2.34 4.81 -18.85
N HIS A 325 2.48 5.34 -17.63
CA HIS A 325 2.33 6.77 -17.37
C HIS A 325 3.32 7.59 -18.20
N HIS A 326 4.58 7.16 -18.33
CA HIS A 326 5.59 7.82 -19.19
C HIS A 326 5.23 7.78 -20.69
N HIS A 327 4.53 6.75 -21.13
CA HIS A 327 4.04 6.69 -22.50
C HIS A 327 3.08 7.86 -22.82
N PHE A 328 2.19 8.21 -21.86
CA PHE A 328 1.25 9.32 -22.02
C PHE A 328 1.96 10.68 -21.91
N GLU A 329 2.97 10.84 -21.04
CA GLU A 329 3.80 12.03 -21.01
C GLU A 329 4.51 12.26 -22.36
N LEU A 330 5.13 11.22 -22.93
CA LEU A 330 5.79 11.26 -24.24
C LEU A 330 4.80 11.42 -25.41
N LYS A 331 3.49 11.26 -25.19
CA LYS A 331 2.43 11.65 -26.11
C LYS A 331 2.03 13.12 -25.99
N GLY A 332 2.64 13.87 -25.06
CA GLY A 332 2.38 15.29 -24.85
C GLY A 332 1.28 15.58 -23.81
N TRP A 333 0.88 14.61 -22.99
CA TRP A 333 -0.03 14.89 -21.88
C TRP A 333 0.73 15.54 -20.74
N HIS A 334 0.16 16.58 -20.17
CA HIS A 334 0.71 17.20 -18.97
C HIS A 334 0.63 16.21 -17.79
N GLU A 335 1.63 16.20 -16.92
CA GLU A 335 1.75 15.28 -15.78
C GLU A 335 0.48 15.26 -14.92
N SER A 336 -0.03 16.42 -14.53
CA SER A 336 -1.27 16.52 -13.74
C SER A 336 -2.48 15.88 -14.42
N LYS A 337 -2.56 15.93 -15.74
CA LYS A 337 -3.64 15.31 -16.52
C LYS A 337 -3.52 13.77 -16.49
N VAL A 338 -2.31 13.24 -16.54
CA VAL A 338 -2.06 11.79 -16.41
C VAL A 338 -2.49 11.35 -15.00
N ILE A 339 -2.03 12.03 -13.96
CA ILE A 339 -2.32 11.72 -12.55
C ILE A 339 -3.83 11.65 -12.31
N VAL A 340 -4.56 12.73 -12.65
CA VAL A 340 -6.01 12.82 -12.40
C VAL A 340 -6.78 11.72 -13.16
N ARG A 341 -6.42 11.43 -14.41
CA ARG A 341 -7.07 10.38 -15.20
C ARG A 341 -6.83 9.00 -14.61
N PHE A 342 -5.62 8.71 -14.14
CA PHE A 342 -5.30 7.45 -13.50
C PHE A 342 -6.03 7.31 -12.16
N TRP A 343 -6.18 8.41 -11.39
CA TRP A 343 -7.00 8.39 -10.17
C TRP A 343 -8.46 8.09 -10.48
N ILE A 344 -9.03 8.72 -11.53
CA ILE A 344 -10.42 8.44 -11.94
C ILE A 344 -10.58 6.96 -12.27
N VAL A 345 -9.68 6.38 -13.07
CA VAL A 345 -9.74 4.94 -13.40
C VAL A 345 -9.53 4.10 -12.13
N GLY A 346 -8.61 4.48 -11.23
CA GLY A 346 -8.42 3.81 -9.95
C GLY A 346 -9.68 3.82 -9.08
N ILE A 347 -10.38 4.94 -9.00
CA ILE A 347 -11.67 5.05 -8.29
C ILE A 347 -12.74 4.16 -8.96
N MET A 348 -12.82 4.13 -10.28
CA MET A 348 -13.75 3.25 -11.00
C MET A 348 -13.48 1.77 -10.68
N LEU A 349 -12.21 1.36 -10.66
CA LEU A 349 -11.82 -0.01 -10.31
C LEU A 349 -12.10 -0.35 -8.83
N ALA A 350 -11.89 0.62 -7.93
CA ALA A 350 -12.26 0.48 -6.53
C ALA A 350 -13.78 0.30 -6.36
N LEU A 351 -14.60 1.09 -7.04
CA LEU A 351 -16.06 0.92 -7.04
C LEU A 351 -16.48 -0.43 -7.64
N LEU A 352 -15.84 -0.85 -8.73
CA LEU A 352 -16.08 -2.18 -9.32
C LEU A 352 -15.74 -3.29 -8.32
N SER A 353 -14.66 -3.16 -7.57
CA SER A 353 -14.29 -4.14 -6.55
C SER A 353 -15.33 -4.23 -5.44
N LEU A 354 -15.88 -3.10 -4.99
CA LEU A 354 -16.96 -3.07 -3.99
C LEU A 354 -18.25 -3.68 -4.56
N ALA A 355 -18.54 -3.48 -5.86
CA ALA A 355 -19.68 -4.12 -6.50
C ALA A 355 -19.60 -5.66 -6.48
N THR A 356 -18.38 -6.24 -6.44
CA THR A 356 -18.21 -7.70 -6.33
C THR A 356 -18.84 -8.27 -5.06
N LEU A 357 -18.96 -7.48 -3.99
CA LEU A 357 -19.59 -7.92 -2.73
C LEU A 357 -21.04 -8.38 -2.90
N LYS A 358 -21.77 -7.79 -3.82
CA LYS A 358 -23.18 -8.14 -4.04
C LYS A 358 -23.37 -9.12 -5.20
N LEU A 359 -22.40 -9.22 -6.11
CA LEU A 359 -22.45 -10.12 -7.27
C LEU A 359 -21.98 -11.55 -6.94
N ARG A 360 -21.73 -11.83 -5.69
CA ARG A 360 -21.34 -13.16 -5.20
C ARG A 360 -22.53 -14.07 -4.97
#